data_5dff509f7893a7ef153a0c0a78ee4ef0
#
_entry.id   5dff509f7893a7ef153a0c0a78ee4ef0
#
_cell.length_a   1.000
_cell.length_b   1.000
_cell.length_c   1.000
_cell.angle_alpha   90.00
_cell.angle_beta   90.00
_cell.angle_gamma   90.00
#
_symmetry.space_group_name_H-M   'P 1'
#
loop_
_entity.id
_entity.type
_entity.pdbx_description
1 polymer ?
#
loop_
_entity_poly.entity_id
_entity_poly.type
_entity_poly.pdbx_seq_one_letter_code
_entity_poly.pdbx_strand_id
1 'polypeptide(L)'
;THPTATLHMANGSKIVIELLPEAAPNTVNSFIYAASRGFMDHHAIQRIVPGNWVDVTYQAFGHKECQYLIPNEFELHPEIEPLDSHPGCVCMGGYGEDGLASCEFFFPLRDCPDHKGIYPVFGKVIEGMDEIWRLEKVKTRPVDFPIPGVEVNEPVEPEVIEKVELDLKGQTYPEPIRMKVQNLPPCWTDMR
;
A
#
# COMPACT_ATOMS: atom_id res chain seq x y z
N THR A 1 -1.66 -17.13 -14.03
CA THR A 1 -1.75 -17.33 -12.58
C THR A 1 -1.14 -16.14 -11.86
N HIS A 2 -1.91 -15.50 -10.99
CA HIS A 2 -1.46 -14.30 -10.30
C HIS A 2 -0.53 -14.62 -9.12
N PRO A 3 0.49 -13.81 -8.89
CA PRO A 3 1.28 -13.91 -7.67
C PRO A 3 0.45 -13.52 -6.45
N THR A 4 0.83 -14.00 -5.29
CA THR A 4 0.17 -13.66 -4.03
C THR A 4 1.18 -13.11 -3.02
N ALA A 5 0.67 -12.25 -2.14
CA ALA A 5 1.41 -11.75 -0.98
C ALA A 5 0.60 -12.08 0.26
N THR A 6 1.24 -12.70 1.24
CA THR A 6 0.61 -13.01 2.52
C THR A 6 1.23 -12.12 3.60
N LEU A 7 0.38 -11.29 4.22
CA LEU A 7 0.75 -10.51 5.38
C LEU A 7 0.51 -11.37 6.63
N HIS A 8 1.60 -11.73 7.33
CA HIS A 8 1.53 -12.45 8.58
C HIS A 8 1.50 -11.43 9.72
N MET A 9 0.35 -11.30 10.37
CA MET A 9 0.19 -10.35 11.48
C MET A 9 0.74 -10.94 12.78
N ALA A 10 1.24 -10.08 13.66
CA ALA A 10 1.78 -10.50 14.95
C ALA A 10 0.76 -11.24 15.82
N ASN A 11 -0.54 -10.95 15.64
CA ASN A 11 -1.63 -11.63 16.37
C ASN A 11 -1.96 -13.03 15.81
N GLY A 12 -1.23 -13.50 14.80
CA GLY A 12 -1.45 -14.81 14.16
C GLY A 12 -2.42 -14.77 12.98
N SER A 13 -3.07 -13.64 12.69
CA SER A 13 -3.95 -13.50 11.53
C SER A 13 -3.15 -13.39 10.24
N LYS A 14 -3.80 -13.74 9.13
CA LYS A 14 -3.23 -13.59 7.79
C LYS A 14 -4.13 -12.69 6.94
N ILE A 15 -3.51 -11.89 6.10
CA ILE A 15 -4.19 -11.18 5.01
C ILE A 15 -3.50 -11.64 3.73
N VAL A 16 -4.23 -12.32 2.85
CA VAL A 16 -3.69 -12.81 1.57
C VAL A 16 -4.19 -11.93 0.45
N ILE A 17 -3.24 -11.39 -0.31
CA ILE A 17 -3.49 -10.48 -1.43
C ILE A 17 -3.13 -11.20 -2.72
N GLU A 18 -4.08 -11.26 -3.66
CA GLU A 18 -3.80 -11.64 -5.03
C GLU A 18 -3.35 -10.37 -5.77
N LEU A 19 -2.13 -10.38 -6.29
CA LEU A 19 -1.59 -9.26 -7.06
C LEU A 19 -2.07 -9.32 -8.51
N LEU A 20 -2.35 -8.16 -9.11
CA LEU A 20 -2.94 -8.04 -10.44
C LEU A 20 -1.99 -7.30 -11.40
N PRO A 21 -0.96 -7.98 -11.95
CA PRO A 21 0.02 -7.31 -12.81
C PRO A 21 -0.58 -6.67 -14.07
N GLU A 22 -1.65 -7.27 -14.61
CA GLU A 22 -2.31 -6.73 -15.80
C GLU A 22 -3.10 -5.45 -15.52
N ALA A 23 -3.50 -5.24 -14.26
CA ALA A 23 -4.24 -4.03 -13.87
C ALA A 23 -3.31 -2.86 -13.54
N ALA A 24 -2.13 -3.14 -13.01
CA ALA A 24 -1.18 -2.11 -12.56
C ALA A 24 0.25 -2.68 -12.54
N PRO A 25 0.85 -2.91 -13.71
CA PRO A 25 2.13 -3.64 -13.79
C PRO A 25 3.28 -2.96 -13.05
N ASN A 26 3.44 -1.65 -13.18
CA ASN A 26 4.54 -0.95 -12.52
C ASN A 26 4.33 -0.88 -11.00
N THR A 27 3.09 -0.69 -10.57
CA THR A 27 2.71 -0.68 -9.15
C THR A 27 2.98 -2.04 -8.51
N VAL A 28 2.62 -3.14 -9.19
CA VAL A 28 2.91 -4.50 -8.73
C VAL A 28 4.42 -4.72 -8.63
N ASN A 29 5.18 -4.30 -9.64
CA ASN A 29 6.64 -4.39 -9.60
C ASN A 29 7.22 -3.67 -8.38
N SER A 30 6.71 -2.48 -8.08
CA SER A 30 7.18 -1.69 -6.93
C SER A 30 6.83 -2.34 -5.60
N PHE A 31 5.63 -2.88 -5.47
CA PHE A 31 5.23 -3.63 -4.28
C PHE A 31 6.14 -4.85 -4.06
N ILE A 32 6.36 -5.64 -5.11
CA ILE A 32 7.20 -6.84 -5.05
C ILE A 32 8.65 -6.46 -4.72
N TYR A 33 9.15 -5.36 -5.26
CA TYR A 33 10.50 -4.86 -4.95
C TYR A 33 10.69 -4.68 -3.43
N ALA A 34 9.76 -4.03 -2.77
CA ALA A 34 9.84 -3.80 -1.34
C ALA A 34 9.60 -5.08 -0.52
N ALA A 35 8.56 -5.83 -0.88
CA ALA A 35 8.19 -7.04 -0.14
C ALA A 35 9.25 -8.13 -0.22
N SER A 36 9.84 -8.36 -1.40
CA SER A 36 10.84 -9.40 -1.61
C SER A 36 12.15 -9.15 -0.85
N ARG A 37 12.40 -7.89 -0.50
CA ARG A 37 13.60 -7.49 0.25
C ARG A 37 13.37 -7.39 1.75
N GLY A 38 12.17 -7.73 2.22
CA GLY A 38 11.84 -7.70 3.64
C GLY A 38 11.60 -6.31 4.21
N PHE A 39 11.44 -5.29 3.38
CA PHE A 39 11.28 -3.90 3.85
C PHE A 39 9.93 -3.64 4.53
N MET A 40 8.98 -4.55 4.38
CA MET A 40 7.66 -4.46 5.03
C MET A 40 7.60 -5.24 6.35
N ASP A 41 8.64 -6.01 6.68
CA ASP A 41 8.65 -6.87 7.85
C ASP A 41 8.76 -6.06 9.14
N HIS A 42 8.11 -6.54 10.20
CA HIS A 42 8.10 -5.93 11.54
C HIS A 42 7.56 -4.50 11.56
N HIS A 43 6.62 -4.19 10.67
CA HIS A 43 6.07 -2.86 10.53
C HIS A 43 4.75 -2.72 11.29
N ALA A 44 4.65 -1.69 12.14
CA ALA A 44 3.40 -1.32 12.79
C ALA A 44 2.57 -0.44 11.85
N ILE A 45 1.30 -0.81 11.64
CA ILE A 45 0.38 -0.04 10.80
C ILE A 45 0.24 1.38 11.34
N GLN A 46 0.42 2.37 10.49
CA GLN A 46 0.57 3.77 10.91
C GLN A 46 -0.71 4.59 10.85
N ARG A 47 -1.66 4.23 9.97
CA ARG A 47 -2.80 5.12 9.73
C ARG A 47 -4.08 4.33 9.49
N ILE A 48 -5.09 4.59 10.32
CA ILE A 48 -6.44 4.03 10.13
C ILE A 48 -7.43 5.18 10.18
N VAL A 49 -8.23 5.33 9.13
CA VAL A 49 -9.30 6.31 9.05
C VAL A 49 -10.62 5.53 8.95
N PRO A 50 -11.32 5.32 10.07
CA PRO A 50 -12.54 4.49 10.08
C PRO A 50 -13.56 4.95 9.04
N GLY A 51 -14.17 4.00 8.35
CA GLY A 51 -15.11 4.26 7.27
C GLY A 51 -14.47 4.67 5.95
N ASN A 52 -13.15 4.84 5.90
CA ASN A 52 -12.42 5.24 4.70
C ASN A 52 -11.38 4.22 4.28
N TRP A 53 -10.33 4.02 5.09
CA TRP A 53 -9.25 3.09 4.74
C TRP A 53 -8.41 2.66 5.93
N VAL A 54 -7.75 1.52 5.76
CA VAL A 54 -6.58 1.11 6.54
C VAL A 54 -5.36 1.37 5.66
N ASP A 55 -4.56 2.35 6.04
CA ASP A 55 -3.38 2.79 5.32
C ASP A 55 -2.13 2.31 6.07
N VAL A 56 -1.39 1.41 5.45
CA VAL A 56 -0.37 0.63 6.15
C VAL A 56 0.81 1.50 6.57
N THR A 57 1.22 2.43 5.71
CA THR A 57 2.35 3.32 6.01
C THR A 57 2.21 4.65 5.28
N TYR A 58 2.72 5.72 5.87
CA TYR A 58 2.91 7.02 5.21
C TYR A 58 4.40 7.41 5.17
N GLN A 59 5.30 6.45 5.42
CA GLN A 59 6.75 6.69 5.46
C GLN A 59 7.53 5.67 4.64
N ALA A 60 6.87 5.00 3.68
CA ALA A 60 7.50 3.95 2.88
C ALA A 60 8.23 2.94 3.77
N PHE A 61 7.55 2.49 4.84
CA PHE A 61 8.05 1.55 5.85
C PHE A 61 9.31 2.05 6.59
N GLY A 62 9.67 3.31 6.48
CA GLY A 62 10.84 3.88 7.12
C GLY A 62 12.16 3.37 6.56
N HIS A 63 12.16 2.80 5.37
CA HIS A 63 13.36 2.33 4.67
C HIS A 63 13.69 3.28 3.53
N LYS A 64 14.90 3.80 3.53
CA LYS A 64 15.37 4.72 2.50
C LYS A 64 15.26 4.13 1.09
N GLU A 65 15.49 2.85 0.96
CA GLU A 65 15.42 2.12 -0.32
C GLU A 65 14.01 2.10 -0.91
N CYS A 66 12.99 2.35 -0.09
CA CYS A 66 11.60 2.44 -0.52
C CYS A 66 11.11 3.88 -0.66
N GLN A 67 11.94 4.86 -0.32
CA GLN A 67 11.58 6.29 -0.36
C GLN A 67 11.85 6.86 -1.75
N TYR A 68 11.11 6.36 -2.72
CA TYR A 68 11.10 6.86 -4.09
C TYR A 68 9.66 6.92 -4.62
N LEU A 69 9.44 7.75 -5.62
CA LEU A 69 8.15 7.92 -6.28
C LEU A 69 8.16 7.25 -7.65
N ILE A 70 7.01 6.71 -8.04
CA ILE A 70 6.79 6.09 -9.34
C ILE A 70 5.71 6.87 -10.11
N PRO A 71 5.69 6.80 -11.45
CA PRO A 71 4.66 7.48 -12.22
C PRO A 71 3.27 6.94 -11.91
N ASN A 72 2.24 7.77 -12.09
CA ASN A 72 0.86 7.28 -12.09
C ASN A 72 0.74 6.17 -13.13
N GLU A 73 0.13 5.04 -12.74
CA GLU A 73 0.05 3.85 -13.57
C GLU A 73 -0.62 4.13 -14.92
N PHE A 74 -1.64 4.98 -14.92
CA PHE A 74 -2.47 5.24 -16.10
C PHE A 74 -1.90 6.34 -16.99
N GLU A 75 -0.95 7.11 -16.51
CA GLU A 75 -0.11 7.98 -17.33
C GLU A 75 0.97 7.14 -18.03
N LEU A 76 1.54 6.17 -17.30
CA LEU A 76 2.55 5.26 -17.84
C LEU A 76 1.91 4.26 -18.82
N HIS A 77 0.69 3.80 -18.53
CA HIS A 77 -0.05 2.80 -19.31
C HIS A 77 -1.47 3.29 -19.60
N PRO A 78 -1.64 4.28 -20.50
CA PRO A 78 -2.95 4.83 -20.81
C PRO A 78 -3.92 3.82 -21.45
N GLU A 79 -3.41 2.70 -21.96
CA GLU A 79 -4.21 1.60 -22.51
C GLU A 79 -4.92 0.76 -21.46
N ILE A 80 -4.52 0.88 -20.18
CA ILE A 80 -5.14 0.11 -19.10
C ILE A 80 -6.33 0.88 -18.54
N GLU A 81 -7.50 0.22 -18.50
CA GLU A 81 -8.68 0.77 -17.83
C GLU A 81 -8.54 0.59 -16.32
N PRO A 82 -8.59 1.66 -15.53
CA PRO A 82 -8.52 1.56 -14.06
C PRO A 82 -9.67 0.71 -13.49
N LEU A 83 -9.34 -0.11 -12.50
CA LEU A 83 -10.35 -0.85 -11.75
C LEU A 83 -11.02 0.06 -10.71
N ASP A 84 -12.28 -0.26 -10.40
CA ASP A 84 -13.01 0.43 -9.33
C ASP A 84 -12.43 0.07 -7.96
N SER A 85 -12.33 1.07 -7.09
CA SER A 85 -11.83 0.91 -5.73
C SER A 85 -12.99 0.72 -4.76
N HIS A 86 -12.98 -0.38 -4.02
CA HIS A 86 -14.02 -0.73 -3.05
C HIS A 86 -13.43 -1.66 -1.99
N PRO A 87 -14.17 -1.97 -0.90
CA PRO A 87 -13.70 -2.95 0.08
C PRO A 87 -13.33 -4.28 -0.57
N GLY A 88 -12.20 -4.83 -0.18
CA GLY A 88 -11.60 -6.02 -0.81
C GLY A 88 -10.51 -5.70 -1.82
N CYS A 89 -10.41 -4.47 -2.28
CA CYS A 89 -9.30 -4.03 -3.12
C CYS A 89 -8.07 -3.68 -2.30
N VAL A 90 -6.92 -3.69 -2.96
CA VAL A 90 -5.66 -3.15 -2.43
C VAL A 90 -5.17 -2.10 -3.41
N CYS A 91 -4.95 -0.89 -2.91
CA CYS A 91 -4.62 0.27 -3.73
C CYS A 91 -3.27 0.87 -3.30
N MET A 92 -2.60 1.54 -4.25
CA MET A 92 -1.36 2.26 -3.94
C MET A 92 -1.67 3.73 -3.70
N GLY A 93 -1.15 4.28 -2.59
CA GLY A 93 -1.25 5.69 -2.28
C GLY A 93 -0.30 6.54 -3.11
N GLY A 94 -0.47 7.85 -3.03
CA GLY A 94 0.36 8.75 -3.82
C GLY A 94 0.24 10.21 -3.42
N TYR A 95 0.98 11.05 -4.15
CA TYR A 95 1.21 12.45 -3.83
C TYR A 95 0.93 13.35 -5.05
N GLY A 96 -0.15 13.07 -5.76
CA GLY A 96 -0.60 13.88 -6.88
C GLY A 96 0.41 13.93 -8.02
N GLU A 97 0.75 15.13 -8.45
CA GLU A 97 1.67 15.35 -9.57
C GLU A 97 3.08 14.82 -9.32
N ASP A 98 3.47 14.69 -8.05
CA ASP A 98 4.80 14.21 -7.69
C ASP A 98 4.96 12.70 -7.92
N GLY A 99 3.85 11.98 -8.05
CA GLY A 99 3.83 10.56 -8.37
C GLY A 99 3.16 9.71 -7.30
N LEU A 100 3.09 8.41 -7.57
CA LEU A 100 2.63 7.42 -6.61
C LEU A 100 3.77 7.08 -5.64
N ALA A 101 3.39 6.72 -4.44
CA ALA A 101 4.34 6.12 -3.51
C ALA A 101 4.81 4.75 -4.02
N SER A 102 6.02 4.36 -3.64
CA SER A 102 6.61 3.09 -4.05
C SER A 102 5.85 1.88 -3.50
N CYS A 103 5.39 1.98 -2.25
CA CYS A 103 4.82 0.84 -1.52
C CYS A 103 3.87 1.25 -0.38
N GLU A 104 3.28 2.45 -0.44
CA GLU A 104 2.32 2.89 0.58
C GLU A 104 0.92 2.41 0.21
N PHE A 105 0.69 1.12 0.38
CA PHE A 105 -0.58 0.53 0.01
C PHE A 105 -1.62 0.67 1.13
N PHE A 106 -2.88 0.66 0.73
CA PHE A 106 -3.99 0.78 1.65
C PHE A 106 -5.16 -0.12 1.24
N PHE A 107 -6.01 -0.40 2.20
CA PHE A 107 -7.23 -1.19 2.03
C PHE A 107 -8.42 -0.25 2.15
N PRO A 108 -9.16 0.03 1.06
CA PRO A 108 -10.39 0.82 1.15
C PRO A 108 -11.43 0.14 2.03
N LEU A 109 -12.17 0.94 2.81
CA LEU A 109 -13.26 0.47 3.66
C LEU A 109 -14.62 0.94 3.14
N ARG A 110 -14.64 1.65 2.03
CA ARG A 110 -15.82 2.14 1.32
C ARG A 110 -15.56 2.10 -0.18
N ASP A 111 -16.61 2.28 -0.96
CA ASP A 111 -16.44 2.55 -2.38
C ASP A 111 -15.78 3.90 -2.56
N CYS A 112 -14.77 3.98 -3.42
CA CYS A 112 -14.00 5.20 -3.66
C CYS A 112 -14.00 5.56 -5.15
N PRO A 113 -15.14 5.97 -5.72
CA PRO A 113 -15.19 6.33 -7.15
C PRO A 113 -14.30 7.53 -7.48
N ASP A 114 -14.06 8.40 -6.50
CA ASP A 114 -13.16 9.55 -6.58
C ASP A 114 -11.68 9.16 -6.70
N HIS A 115 -11.33 7.92 -6.39
CA HIS A 115 -9.95 7.41 -6.48
C HIS A 115 -9.61 6.78 -7.83
N LYS A 116 -10.61 6.50 -8.65
CA LYS A 116 -10.41 5.80 -9.93
C LYS A 116 -9.47 6.59 -10.85
N GLY A 117 -8.42 5.93 -11.32
CA GLY A 117 -7.42 6.57 -12.16
C GLY A 117 -6.37 7.37 -11.39
N ILE A 118 -6.52 7.52 -10.06
CA ILE A 118 -5.59 8.28 -9.20
C ILE A 118 -4.77 7.31 -8.34
N TYR A 119 -5.43 6.43 -7.60
CA TYR A 119 -4.79 5.43 -6.75
C TYR A 119 -5.08 4.05 -7.32
N PRO A 120 -4.14 3.45 -8.06
CA PRO A 120 -4.42 2.22 -8.78
C PRO A 120 -4.74 1.05 -7.84
N VAL A 121 -5.79 0.33 -8.19
CA VAL A 121 -6.06 -0.99 -7.61
C VAL A 121 -5.07 -1.96 -8.24
N PHE A 122 -4.22 -2.57 -7.43
CA PHE A 122 -3.20 -3.49 -7.91
C PHE A 122 -3.32 -4.89 -7.31
N GLY A 123 -4.30 -5.09 -6.44
CA GLY A 123 -4.52 -6.38 -5.80
C GLY A 123 -5.92 -6.52 -5.23
N LYS A 124 -6.22 -7.74 -4.81
CA LYS A 124 -7.47 -8.12 -4.13
C LYS A 124 -7.16 -8.93 -2.89
N VAL A 125 -7.90 -8.68 -1.82
CA VAL A 125 -7.87 -9.52 -0.63
C VAL A 125 -8.67 -10.79 -0.93
N ILE A 126 -7.99 -11.94 -0.92
CA ILE A 126 -8.64 -13.24 -1.16
C ILE A 126 -8.80 -14.04 0.13
N GLU A 127 -8.15 -13.63 1.23
CA GLU A 127 -8.32 -14.21 2.56
C GLU A 127 -7.97 -13.15 3.59
N GLY A 128 -8.71 -13.09 4.70
CA GLY A 128 -8.36 -12.22 5.81
C GLY A 128 -9.06 -10.86 5.80
N MET A 129 -10.14 -10.68 5.05
CA MET A 129 -10.89 -9.43 5.08
C MET A 129 -11.46 -9.13 6.46
N ASP A 130 -11.78 -10.16 7.27
CA ASP A 130 -12.19 -10.01 8.67
C ASP A 130 -11.12 -9.33 9.52
N GLU A 131 -9.85 -9.56 9.26
CA GLU A 131 -8.75 -8.88 9.95
C GLU A 131 -8.71 -7.38 9.60
N ILE A 132 -8.99 -7.04 8.35
CA ILE A 132 -9.07 -5.64 7.92
C ILE A 132 -10.23 -4.94 8.63
N TRP A 133 -11.39 -5.58 8.72
CA TRP A 133 -12.52 -5.04 9.47
C TRP A 133 -12.24 -4.92 10.97
N ARG A 134 -11.45 -5.84 11.53
CA ARG A 134 -11.00 -5.74 12.93
C ARG A 134 -10.10 -4.51 13.11
N LEU A 135 -9.16 -4.30 12.20
CA LEU A 135 -8.25 -3.16 12.24
C LEU A 135 -8.98 -1.82 12.20
N GLU A 136 -10.07 -1.72 11.45
CA GLU A 136 -10.89 -0.51 11.41
C GLU A 136 -11.38 -0.09 12.81
N LYS A 137 -11.61 -1.06 13.69
CA LYS A 137 -12.25 -0.86 14.98
C LYS A 137 -11.26 -0.71 16.15
N VAL A 138 -9.96 -0.85 15.91
CA VAL A 138 -8.97 -0.70 16.99
C VAL A 138 -8.94 0.74 17.50
N LYS A 139 -8.60 0.90 18.76
CA LYS A 139 -8.44 2.21 19.35
C LYS A 139 -7.26 2.94 18.70
N THR A 140 -7.50 4.17 18.29
CA THR A 140 -6.50 5.02 17.65
C THR A 140 -6.36 6.35 18.39
N ARG A 141 -5.27 7.06 18.10
CA ARG A 141 -5.05 8.43 18.54
C ARG A 141 -4.62 9.29 17.36
N PRO A 142 -5.02 10.58 17.33
CA PRO A 142 -4.62 11.47 16.26
C PRO A 142 -3.12 11.78 16.34
N VAL A 143 -2.52 11.99 15.18
CA VAL A 143 -1.10 12.34 15.02
C VAL A 143 -1.01 13.63 14.21
N ASP A 144 -0.17 14.56 14.65
CA ASP A 144 0.17 15.75 13.87
C ASP A 144 0.91 15.31 12.60
N PHE A 145 0.43 15.82 11.46
CA PHE A 145 0.95 15.41 10.17
C PHE A 145 1.37 16.62 9.34
N PRO A 146 2.53 16.57 8.65
CA PRO A 146 3.06 17.73 7.95
C PRO A 146 2.32 18.13 6.68
N ILE A 147 1.42 17.28 6.18
CA ILE A 147 0.62 17.61 4.98
C ILE A 147 -0.76 18.09 5.44
N PRO A 148 -1.14 19.35 5.15
CA PRO A 148 -2.45 19.90 5.56
C PRO A 148 -3.63 19.11 4.99
N GLY A 149 -4.69 18.99 5.78
CA GLY A 149 -5.93 18.33 5.35
C GLY A 149 -5.90 16.81 5.36
N VAL A 150 -4.81 16.20 5.80
CA VAL A 150 -4.69 14.74 5.89
C VAL A 150 -4.90 14.32 7.34
N GLU A 151 -5.94 13.51 7.57
CA GLU A 151 -6.21 12.93 8.88
C GLU A 151 -5.30 11.71 9.09
N VAL A 152 -4.58 11.69 10.20
CA VAL A 152 -3.73 10.57 10.58
C VAL A 152 -4.09 10.12 11.99
N ASN A 153 -4.57 8.89 12.11
CA ASN A 153 -4.85 8.23 13.39
C ASN A 153 -4.00 6.97 13.44
N GLU A 154 -3.16 6.84 14.46
CA GLU A 154 -2.35 5.64 14.65
C GLU A 154 -2.97 4.72 15.70
N PRO A 155 -2.83 3.39 15.57
CA PRO A 155 -3.27 2.47 16.62
C PRO A 155 -2.56 2.75 17.94
N VAL A 156 -3.32 2.78 19.05
CA VAL A 156 -2.75 2.96 20.39
C VAL A 156 -1.88 1.76 20.77
N GLU A 157 -2.39 0.56 20.51
CA GLU A 157 -1.60 -0.68 20.64
C GLU A 157 -1.05 -1.04 19.26
N PRO A 158 0.25 -1.33 19.12
CA PRO A 158 0.82 -1.65 17.83
C PRO A 158 0.13 -2.82 17.13
N GLU A 159 -0.24 -2.62 15.87
CA GLU A 159 -0.77 -3.65 14.98
C GLU A 159 0.31 -3.95 13.95
N VAL A 160 1.04 -5.05 14.15
CA VAL A 160 2.30 -5.30 13.45
C VAL A 160 2.14 -6.34 12.35
N ILE A 161 2.65 -6.00 11.16
CA ILE A 161 2.93 -6.96 10.11
C ILE A 161 4.30 -7.56 10.41
N GLU A 162 4.35 -8.81 10.87
CA GLU A 162 5.62 -9.46 11.20
C GLU A 162 6.41 -9.78 9.94
N LYS A 163 5.72 -10.22 8.89
CA LYS A 163 6.37 -10.68 7.67
C LYS A 163 5.41 -10.59 6.49
N VAL A 164 5.94 -10.25 5.33
CA VAL A 164 5.22 -10.40 4.06
C VAL A 164 5.89 -11.51 3.25
N GLU A 165 5.11 -12.53 2.92
CA GLU A 165 5.57 -13.68 2.17
C GLU A 165 5.00 -13.62 0.75
N LEU A 166 5.87 -13.70 -0.25
CA LEU A 166 5.49 -13.70 -1.65
C LEU A 166 5.47 -15.11 -2.23
N ASP A 167 4.46 -15.39 -3.04
CA ASP A 167 4.46 -16.52 -3.95
C ASP A 167 4.36 -15.97 -5.37
N LEU A 168 5.46 -15.94 -6.08
CA LEU A 168 5.55 -15.37 -7.43
C LEU A 168 5.17 -16.38 -8.53
N LYS A 169 4.77 -17.60 -8.16
CA LYS A 169 4.37 -18.66 -9.12
C LYS A 169 5.42 -18.95 -10.18
N GLY A 170 6.71 -18.88 -9.78
CA GLY A 170 7.83 -19.14 -10.67
C GLY A 170 8.16 -18.03 -11.65
N GLN A 171 7.51 -16.87 -11.53
CA GLN A 171 7.76 -15.73 -12.41
C GLN A 171 8.71 -14.72 -11.77
N THR A 172 9.37 -13.91 -12.60
CA THR A 172 10.21 -12.81 -12.15
C THR A 172 9.56 -11.48 -12.50
N TYR A 173 9.81 -10.48 -11.67
CA TYR A 173 9.25 -9.14 -11.84
C TYR A 173 10.39 -8.13 -11.83
N PRO A 174 10.45 -7.23 -12.83
CA PRO A 174 11.52 -6.24 -12.89
C PRO A 174 11.39 -5.19 -11.81
N GLU A 175 12.46 -4.44 -11.57
CA GLU A 175 12.38 -3.24 -10.74
C GLU A 175 11.41 -2.25 -11.37
N PRO A 176 10.73 -1.42 -10.54
CA PRO A 176 9.76 -0.47 -11.07
C PRO A 176 10.44 0.69 -11.82
N ILE A 177 9.71 1.25 -12.77
CA ILE A 177 10.06 2.54 -13.38
C ILE A 177 9.80 3.61 -12.33
N ARG A 178 10.75 4.52 -12.11
CA ARG A 178 10.67 5.60 -11.13
C ARG A 178 10.40 6.93 -11.82
N MET A 179 9.84 7.88 -11.06
CA MET A 179 9.76 9.26 -11.54
C MET A 179 11.17 9.78 -11.83
N LYS A 180 11.30 10.54 -12.92
CA LYS A 180 12.59 11.16 -13.29
C LYS A 180 13.01 12.21 -12.28
N VAL A 181 12.04 12.96 -11.76
CA VAL A 181 12.26 13.97 -10.72
C VAL A 181 11.62 13.44 -9.44
N GLN A 182 12.41 13.37 -8.38
CA GLN A 182 12.01 12.83 -7.09
C GLN A 182 11.73 13.96 -6.10
N ASN A 183 10.48 14.43 -6.06
CA ASN A 183 10.01 15.41 -5.09
C ASN A 183 9.45 14.66 -3.87
N LEU A 184 10.32 14.28 -2.95
CA LEU A 184 9.96 13.40 -1.84
C LEU A 184 8.99 14.08 -0.87
N PRO A 185 7.97 13.33 -0.38
CA PRO A 185 7.01 13.88 0.56
C PRO A 185 7.65 14.31 1.89
N PRO A 186 7.17 15.40 2.52
CA PRO A 186 7.73 15.87 3.77
C PRO A 186 7.56 14.92 4.96
N CYS A 187 6.64 13.95 4.84
CA CYS A 187 6.41 12.94 5.87
C CYS A 187 7.38 11.76 5.81
N TRP A 188 8.22 11.67 4.76
CA TRP A 188 9.16 10.56 4.64
C TRP A 188 10.41 10.82 5.44
N THR A 189 10.64 9.95 6.43
CA THR A 189 11.84 9.96 7.26
C THR A 189 12.39 8.54 7.34
N ASP A 190 13.71 8.44 7.53
CA ASP A 190 14.37 7.17 7.81
C ASP A 190 14.14 6.79 9.26
N MET A 191 13.56 5.61 9.49
CA MET A 191 13.29 5.10 10.83
C MET A 191 14.12 3.85 11.17
N ARG A 192 14.89 3.32 10.18
CA ARG A 192 15.63 2.06 10.32
C ARG A 192 16.96 2.07 9.61
#